data_d7548b47b27dcb2ef5ff2387f38a5b4b
#
_entry.id   d7548b47b27dcb2ef5ff2387f38a5b4b
#
_cell.length_a   1.000
_cell.length_b   1.000
_cell.length_c   1.000
_cell.angle_alpha   90.00
_cell.angle_beta   90.00
_cell.angle_gamma   90.00
#
_symmetry.space_group_name_H-M   'P 1'
#
loop_
_entity.id
_entity.type
_entity.pdbx_description
1 polymer ?
#
loop_
_entity_poly.entity_id
_entity_poly.type
_entity_poly.pdbx_seq_one_letter_code
_entity_poly.pdbx_strand_id
1 'polypeptide(L)'
;MTRRIRIAAISLALLCAAGAYWWSLQRLTFLPADTAVFVAQVAPPPAKDSPQMRAEIDELLAIQAARTEAQREAARADRKKDIRQFYGPLGVEAAAEESLDPLRTFMDRVEGDVGIYVRAAKHRFARPRPYVVEPRLKPCIGDVADNQSYPSGHSAYGYSVALVLADMVPERRTELLARADEFAHHRMTCGVHYASDIAAGRKAAEWLVVEFGKEAGYRAAESEAAGVLRAAIKLPPVPAK
;
A
#
# COMPACT_ATOMS: atom_id res chain seq x y z
N MET A 1 30.62 35.55 21.16
CA MET A 1 29.68 35.48 20.02
C MET A 1 29.80 34.22 19.16
N THR A 2 30.88 33.46 19.20
CA THR A 2 31.17 32.35 18.23
C THR A 2 30.45 31.01 18.49
N ARG A 3 30.12 30.68 19.74
CA ARG A 3 29.52 29.37 20.06
C ARG A 3 28.02 29.27 19.71
N ARG A 4 27.26 30.35 19.90
CA ARG A 4 25.81 30.40 19.56
C ARG A 4 25.56 30.36 18.04
N ILE A 5 26.45 30.98 17.26
CA ILE A 5 26.35 30.97 15.76
C ILE A 5 26.63 29.58 15.21
N ARG A 6 27.57 28.81 15.79
CA ARG A 6 27.88 27.45 15.35
C ARG A 6 26.73 26.47 15.64
N ILE A 7 26.06 26.61 16.80
CA ILE A 7 24.89 25.76 17.14
C ILE A 7 23.73 26.06 16.23
N ALA A 8 23.44 27.32 15.92
CA ALA A 8 22.37 27.69 15.00
C ALA A 8 22.61 27.19 13.55
N ALA A 9 23.86 27.24 13.09
CA ALA A 9 24.24 26.75 11.77
C ALA A 9 24.13 25.21 11.65
N ILE A 10 24.47 24.46 12.70
CA ILE A 10 24.34 23.00 12.75
C ILE A 10 22.86 22.60 12.79
N SER A 11 22.04 23.31 13.57
CA SER A 11 20.60 23.04 13.63
C SER A 11 19.89 23.32 12.29
N LEU A 12 20.28 24.37 11.58
CA LEU A 12 19.74 24.71 10.28
C LEU A 12 20.17 23.67 9.22
N ALA A 13 21.43 23.23 9.24
CA ALA A 13 21.94 22.20 8.34
C ALA A 13 21.24 20.84 8.56
N LEU A 14 20.95 20.46 9.80
CA LEU A 14 20.20 19.24 10.13
C LEU A 14 18.74 19.33 9.70
N LEU A 15 18.10 20.49 9.84
CA LEU A 15 16.75 20.72 9.36
C LEU A 15 16.68 20.71 7.82
N CYS A 16 17.64 21.29 7.13
CA CYS A 16 17.75 21.23 5.68
C CYS A 16 18.04 19.80 5.18
N ALA A 17 18.90 19.06 5.86
CA ALA A 17 19.19 17.66 5.54
C ALA A 17 17.98 16.75 5.80
N ALA A 18 17.27 16.95 6.91
CA ALA A 18 16.01 16.25 7.21
C ALA A 18 14.92 16.61 6.19
N GLY A 19 14.80 17.87 5.81
CA GLY A 19 13.88 18.32 4.77
C GLY A 19 14.22 17.75 3.39
N ALA A 20 15.50 17.74 3.01
CA ALA A 20 15.97 17.15 1.76
C ALA A 20 15.79 15.62 1.74
N TYR A 21 16.05 14.94 2.87
CA TYR A 21 15.78 13.51 3.03
C TYR A 21 14.28 13.21 2.96
N TRP A 22 13.46 14.00 3.66
CA TRP A 22 12.00 13.88 3.58
C TRP A 22 11.47 14.15 2.17
N TRP A 23 12.04 15.12 1.47
CA TRP A 23 11.68 15.47 0.09
C TRP A 23 12.15 14.40 -0.91
N SER A 24 13.29 13.74 -0.66
CA SER A 24 13.77 12.61 -1.47
C SER A 24 12.89 11.36 -1.32
N LEU A 25 12.32 11.14 -0.13
CA LEU A 25 11.38 10.05 0.13
C LEU A 25 9.99 10.26 -0.51
N GLN A 26 9.68 11.47 -0.99
CA GLN A 26 8.42 11.80 -1.66
C GLN A 26 8.55 11.96 -3.17
N ARG A 27 9.70 11.65 -3.75
CA ARG A 27 9.85 11.71 -5.20
C ARG A 27 9.22 10.48 -5.85
N LEU A 28 8.32 10.73 -6.80
CA LEU A 28 7.90 9.73 -7.76
C LEU A 28 9.12 9.19 -8.48
N THR A 29 9.16 7.87 -8.66
CA THR A 29 10.30 7.18 -9.25
C THR A 29 10.02 6.79 -10.70
N PHE A 30 8.81 6.32 -10.95
CA PHE A 30 8.39 5.80 -12.24
C PHE A 30 7.28 6.65 -12.86
N LEU A 31 6.30 7.07 -12.07
CA LEU A 31 5.11 7.76 -12.57
C LEU A 31 5.31 9.29 -12.65
N PRO A 32 4.57 9.99 -13.53
CA PRO A 32 4.61 11.45 -13.60
C PRO A 32 4.11 12.12 -12.32
N ALA A 33 4.58 13.35 -12.07
CA ALA A 33 4.22 14.09 -10.86
C ALA A 33 2.76 14.58 -10.82
N ASP A 34 2.09 14.64 -11.97
CA ASP A 34 0.69 15.06 -12.04
C ASP A 34 -0.25 13.92 -11.68
N THR A 35 -0.83 14.01 -10.48
CA THR A 35 -1.79 13.04 -9.99
C THR A 35 -3.25 13.38 -10.35
N ALA A 36 -3.51 14.48 -11.06
CA ALA A 36 -4.87 14.96 -11.30
C ALA A 36 -5.70 13.98 -12.13
N VAL A 37 -5.09 13.38 -13.17
CA VAL A 37 -5.74 12.37 -14.01
C VAL A 37 -6.19 11.17 -13.17
N PHE A 38 -5.32 10.67 -12.30
CA PHE A 38 -5.65 9.58 -11.39
C PHE A 38 -6.79 9.96 -10.44
N VAL A 39 -6.69 11.12 -9.79
CA VAL A 39 -7.72 11.57 -8.83
C VAL A 39 -9.09 11.72 -9.51
N ALA A 40 -9.12 12.14 -10.76
CA ALA A 40 -10.35 12.23 -11.55
C ALA A 40 -10.98 10.88 -11.88
N GLN A 41 -10.19 9.80 -11.96
CA GLN A 41 -10.66 8.43 -12.20
C GLN A 41 -11.22 7.75 -10.94
N VAL A 42 -10.85 8.23 -9.75
CA VAL A 42 -11.34 7.65 -8.49
C VAL A 42 -12.78 8.08 -8.25
N ALA A 43 -13.72 7.13 -8.33
CA ALA A 43 -15.12 7.38 -8.04
C ALA A 43 -15.28 7.90 -6.59
N PRO A 44 -16.26 8.77 -6.30
CA PRO A 44 -16.50 9.24 -4.93
C PRO A 44 -16.93 8.10 -4.00
N PRO A 45 -16.60 8.19 -2.70
CA PRO A 45 -17.10 7.23 -1.71
C PRO A 45 -18.61 7.36 -1.54
N PRO A 46 -19.28 6.35 -0.92
CA PRO A 46 -20.68 6.48 -0.53
C PRO A 46 -20.95 7.77 0.26
N ALA A 47 -22.04 8.45 -0.07
CA ALA A 47 -22.40 9.69 0.60
C ALA A 47 -22.63 9.46 2.11
N LYS A 48 -22.30 10.47 2.90
CA LYS A 48 -22.58 10.46 4.34
C LYS A 48 -24.06 10.16 4.57
N ASP A 49 -24.35 9.33 5.55
CA ASP A 49 -25.70 8.93 5.95
C ASP A 49 -26.52 8.19 4.86
N SER A 50 -25.88 7.78 3.77
CA SER A 50 -26.52 6.95 2.73
C SER A 50 -26.86 5.54 3.25
N PRO A 51 -27.84 4.85 2.64
CA PRO A 51 -28.11 3.44 2.96
C PRO A 51 -26.86 2.56 2.80
N GLN A 52 -26.05 2.81 1.80
CA GLN A 52 -24.79 2.07 1.58
C GLN A 52 -23.81 2.30 2.72
N MET A 53 -23.61 3.53 3.18
CA MET A 53 -22.70 3.82 4.30
C MET A 53 -23.19 3.16 5.59
N ARG A 54 -24.49 3.12 5.85
CA ARG A 54 -25.07 2.42 7.00
C ARG A 54 -24.81 0.91 6.93
N ALA A 55 -25.04 0.31 5.78
CA ALA A 55 -24.76 -1.13 5.56
C ALA A 55 -23.28 -1.46 5.79
N GLU A 56 -22.35 -0.61 5.34
CA GLU A 56 -20.91 -0.80 5.59
C GLU A 56 -20.55 -0.71 7.09
N ILE A 57 -21.23 0.17 7.85
CA ILE A 57 -21.05 0.25 9.30
C ILE A 57 -21.58 -1.02 9.98
N ASP A 58 -22.77 -1.49 9.59
CA ASP A 58 -23.38 -2.69 10.15
C ASP A 58 -22.50 -3.94 9.85
N GLU A 59 -21.92 -4.04 8.66
CA GLU A 59 -20.95 -5.07 8.30
C GLU A 59 -19.72 -5.02 9.22
N LEU A 60 -19.15 -3.86 9.46
CA LEU A 60 -17.99 -3.71 10.34
C LEU A 60 -18.31 -4.07 11.79
N LEU A 61 -19.50 -3.75 12.30
CA LEU A 61 -19.96 -4.15 13.63
C LEU A 61 -20.12 -5.67 13.71
N ALA A 62 -20.65 -6.31 12.67
CA ALA A 62 -20.77 -7.76 12.59
C ALA A 62 -19.39 -8.44 12.56
N ILE A 63 -18.45 -7.94 11.73
CA ILE A 63 -17.05 -8.41 11.71
C ILE A 63 -16.42 -8.27 13.11
N GLN A 64 -16.60 -7.11 13.75
CA GLN A 64 -16.07 -6.87 15.09
C GLN A 64 -16.60 -7.87 16.13
N ALA A 65 -17.88 -8.19 16.07
CA ALA A 65 -18.51 -9.13 16.98
C ALA A 65 -18.05 -10.59 16.78
N ALA A 66 -17.77 -10.95 15.52
CA ALA A 66 -17.40 -12.32 15.14
C ALA A 66 -15.88 -12.58 15.16
N ARG A 67 -15.03 -11.54 15.06
CA ARG A 67 -13.58 -11.72 14.94
C ARG A 67 -12.95 -12.36 16.17
N THR A 68 -12.14 -13.37 15.94
CA THR A 68 -11.34 -14.05 16.97
C THR A 68 -10.07 -13.26 17.31
N GLU A 69 -9.38 -13.62 18.42
CA GLU A 69 -8.07 -13.00 18.72
C GLU A 69 -7.03 -13.34 17.64
N ALA A 70 -7.01 -14.58 17.14
CA ALA A 70 -6.10 -14.95 16.05
C ALA A 70 -6.28 -14.10 14.79
N GLN A 71 -7.53 -13.79 14.42
CA GLN A 71 -7.82 -12.89 13.30
C GLN A 71 -7.38 -11.45 13.59
N ARG A 72 -7.49 -10.98 14.83
CA ARG A 72 -6.98 -9.66 15.23
C ARG A 72 -5.46 -9.59 15.15
N GLU A 73 -4.77 -10.65 15.57
CA GLU A 73 -3.31 -10.74 15.53
C GLU A 73 -2.80 -10.75 14.07
N ALA A 74 -3.42 -11.57 13.21
CA ALA A 74 -3.11 -11.60 11.78
C ALA A 74 -3.31 -10.21 11.14
N ALA A 75 -4.42 -9.54 11.46
CA ALA A 75 -4.70 -8.20 10.96
C ALA A 75 -3.73 -7.13 11.52
N ARG A 76 -3.22 -7.30 12.75
CA ARG A 76 -2.16 -6.45 13.31
C ARG A 76 -0.81 -6.68 12.63
N ALA A 77 -0.48 -7.93 12.27
CA ALA A 77 0.74 -8.24 11.53
C ALA A 77 0.78 -7.51 10.18
N ASP A 78 -0.37 -7.36 9.53
CA ASP A 78 -0.53 -6.64 8.26
C ASP A 78 -0.62 -5.08 8.43
N ARG A 79 -0.36 -4.55 9.62
CA ARG A 79 -0.27 -3.10 9.83
C ARG A 79 0.89 -2.48 9.05
N LYS A 80 2.01 -3.17 8.95
CA LYS A 80 3.16 -2.73 8.15
C LYS A 80 2.93 -3.14 6.70
N LYS A 81 3.37 -2.30 5.80
CA LYS A 81 3.48 -2.61 4.39
C LYS A 81 4.88 -3.18 4.16
N ASP A 82 4.96 -4.47 3.90
CA ASP A 82 6.21 -5.20 3.75
C ASP A 82 6.03 -6.31 2.71
N ILE A 83 6.83 -6.30 1.66
CA ILE A 83 6.76 -7.31 0.59
C ILE A 83 6.93 -8.73 1.12
N ARG A 84 7.64 -8.91 2.23
CA ARG A 84 7.85 -10.23 2.86
C ARG A 84 6.54 -10.92 3.24
N GLN A 85 5.45 -10.16 3.41
CA GLN A 85 4.11 -10.71 3.63
C GLN A 85 3.56 -11.47 2.42
N PHE A 86 4.20 -11.34 1.25
CA PHE A 86 3.88 -12.05 0.02
C PHE A 86 4.88 -13.18 -0.30
N TYR A 87 5.91 -13.39 0.52
CA TYR A 87 6.91 -14.44 0.28
C TYR A 87 6.34 -15.85 0.39
N GLY A 88 5.39 -16.10 1.32
CA GLY A 88 4.70 -17.38 1.41
C GLY A 88 4.00 -17.78 0.11
N PRO A 89 3.10 -16.96 -0.45
CA PRO A 89 2.48 -17.18 -1.76
C PRO A 89 3.46 -17.36 -2.91
N LEU A 90 4.63 -16.70 -2.87
CA LEU A 90 5.67 -16.85 -3.87
C LEU A 90 6.46 -18.16 -3.74
N GLY A 91 6.43 -18.81 -2.57
CA GLY A 91 7.27 -19.95 -2.28
C GLY A 91 8.74 -19.57 -2.00
N VAL A 92 8.99 -18.35 -1.51
CA VAL A 92 10.33 -17.91 -1.12
C VAL A 92 10.77 -18.64 0.15
N GLU A 93 11.89 -19.34 0.08
CA GLU A 93 12.52 -19.98 1.24
C GLU A 93 13.32 -18.93 2.06
N ALA A 94 13.36 -19.09 3.38
CA ALA A 94 14.08 -18.17 4.27
C ALA A 94 15.56 -17.96 3.87
N ALA A 95 16.21 -19.02 3.38
CA ALA A 95 17.60 -18.96 2.92
C ALA A 95 17.82 -18.07 1.67
N ALA A 96 16.76 -17.80 0.91
CA ALA A 96 16.82 -16.96 -0.29
C ALA A 96 16.53 -15.48 -0.01
N GLU A 97 16.09 -15.12 1.21
CA GLU A 97 15.59 -13.79 1.53
C GLU A 97 16.62 -12.68 1.31
N GLU A 98 17.90 -12.92 1.66
CA GLU A 98 18.98 -11.93 1.47
C GLU A 98 19.24 -11.63 -0.02
N SER A 99 19.06 -12.61 -0.90
CA SER A 99 19.23 -12.42 -2.35
C SER A 99 18.16 -11.54 -2.99
N LEU A 100 17.07 -11.25 -2.28
CA LEU A 100 15.92 -10.48 -2.76
C LEU A 100 16.01 -8.96 -2.48
N ASP A 101 17.17 -8.45 -2.05
CA ASP A 101 17.35 -6.98 -1.87
C ASP A 101 17.02 -6.15 -3.12
N PRO A 102 17.38 -6.55 -4.35
CA PRO A 102 17.00 -5.81 -5.55
C PRO A 102 15.47 -5.78 -5.75
N LEU A 103 14.78 -6.90 -5.48
CA LEU A 103 13.33 -6.97 -5.53
C LEU A 103 12.70 -6.03 -4.48
N ARG A 104 13.19 -6.05 -3.23
CA ARG A 104 12.70 -5.17 -2.18
C ARG A 104 12.88 -3.70 -2.57
N THR A 105 14.06 -3.33 -3.04
CA THR A 105 14.35 -1.96 -3.51
C THR A 105 13.42 -1.52 -4.64
N PHE A 106 13.16 -2.39 -5.60
CA PHE A 106 12.20 -2.12 -6.67
C PHE A 106 10.79 -1.90 -6.12
N MET A 107 10.32 -2.78 -5.22
CA MET A 107 8.98 -2.70 -4.66
C MET A 107 8.79 -1.49 -3.74
N ASP A 108 9.83 -1.06 -3.02
CA ASP A 108 9.80 0.18 -2.22
C ASP A 108 9.57 1.42 -3.11
N ARG A 109 10.15 1.44 -4.31
CA ARG A 109 9.94 2.50 -5.29
C ARG A 109 8.50 2.49 -5.82
N VAL A 110 7.95 1.31 -6.13
CA VAL A 110 6.55 1.13 -6.51
C VAL A 110 5.63 1.61 -5.39
N GLU A 111 5.88 1.20 -4.14
CA GLU A 111 5.10 1.66 -2.98
C GLU A 111 5.15 3.17 -2.80
N GLY A 112 6.30 3.78 -3.00
CA GLY A 112 6.49 5.23 -2.95
C GLY A 112 5.52 5.95 -3.87
N ASP A 113 5.48 5.54 -5.13
CA ASP A 113 4.60 6.11 -6.15
C ASP A 113 3.12 5.85 -5.84
N VAL A 114 2.75 4.60 -5.54
CA VAL A 114 1.39 4.24 -5.11
C VAL A 114 0.94 5.10 -3.93
N GLY A 115 1.83 5.30 -2.95
CA GLY A 115 1.55 6.11 -1.77
C GLY A 115 1.26 7.58 -2.09
N ILE A 116 1.99 8.18 -3.04
CA ILE A 116 1.79 9.57 -3.47
C ILE A 116 0.43 9.73 -4.14
N TYR A 117 0.10 8.88 -5.11
CA TYR A 117 -1.16 8.91 -5.84
C TYR A 117 -2.37 8.69 -4.92
N VAL A 118 -2.29 7.68 -4.05
CA VAL A 118 -3.36 7.40 -3.08
C VAL A 118 -3.54 8.54 -2.08
N ARG A 119 -2.46 9.20 -1.61
CA ARG A 119 -2.56 10.38 -0.74
C ARG A 119 -3.27 11.54 -1.43
N ALA A 120 -3.02 11.79 -2.71
CA ALA A 120 -3.73 12.82 -3.47
C ALA A 120 -5.25 12.57 -3.46
N ALA A 121 -5.69 11.33 -3.72
CA ALA A 121 -7.11 10.97 -3.62
C ALA A 121 -7.66 11.09 -2.19
N LYS A 122 -6.89 10.71 -1.17
CA LYS A 122 -7.28 10.89 0.24
C LYS A 122 -7.53 12.35 0.59
N HIS A 123 -6.69 13.26 0.14
CA HIS A 123 -6.88 14.70 0.34
C HIS A 123 -8.14 15.22 -0.38
N ARG A 124 -8.44 14.70 -1.57
CA ARG A 124 -9.62 15.06 -2.34
C ARG A 124 -10.93 14.70 -1.63
N PHE A 125 -10.99 13.51 -1.03
CA PHE A 125 -12.22 12.98 -0.45
C PHE A 125 -12.35 13.19 1.05
N ALA A 126 -11.24 13.25 1.79
CA ALA A 126 -11.17 13.50 3.23
C ALA A 126 -12.20 12.69 4.06
N ARG A 127 -12.46 11.43 3.66
CA ARG A 127 -13.48 10.58 4.30
C ARG A 127 -13.09 10.24 5.73
N PRO A 128 -13.96 10.46 6.73
CA PRO A 128 -13.72 10.02 8.10
C PRO A 128 -13.59 8.50 8.19
N ARG A 129 -12.79 8.02 9.13
CA ARG A 129 -12.67 6.60 9.45
C ARG A 129 -13.95 6.04 10.08
N PRO A 130 -14.21 4.72 9.95
CA PRO A 130 -15.41 4.09 10.51
C PRO A 130 -15.59 4.36 12.01
N TYR A 131 -14.54 4.20 12.81
CA TYR A 131 -14.57 4.41 14.26
C TYR A 131 -14.77 5.87 14.70
N VAL A 132 -14.51 6.83 13.81
CA VAL A 132 -14.81 8.26 14.04
C VAL A 132 -16.31 8.52 13.87
N VAL A 133 -16.95 7.82 12.94
CA VAL A 133 -18.37 7.96 12.64
C VAL A 133 -19.23 7.11 13.58
N GLU A 134 -18.75 5.90 13.91
CA GLU A 134 -19.44 4.94 14.76
C GLU A 134 -18.58 4.57 15.98
N PRO A 135 -18.79 5.21 17.14
CA PRO A 135 -17.96 5.01 18.34
C PRO A 135 -18.02 3.59 18.96
N ARG A 136 -19.01 2.75 18.57
CA ARG A 136 -19.08 1.34 18.97
C ARG A 136 -17.98 0.50 18.28
N LEU A 137 -17.45 0.94 17.17
CA LEU A 137 -16.31 0.30 16.53
C LEU A 137 -15.05 0.52 17.36
N LYS A 138 -14.36 -0.58 17.69
CA LYS A 138 -13.11 -0.58 18.45
C LYS A 138 -11.97 -1.08 17.56
N PRO A 139 -11.17 -0.17 16.98
CA PRO A 139 -10.05 -0.54 16.11
C PRO A 139 -9.07 -1.46 16.83
N CYS A 140 -8.52 -2.46 16.13
CA CYS A 140 -7.47 -3.31 16.70
C CYS A 140 -6.05 -2.79 16.41
N ILE A 141 -5.93 -1.67 15.72
CA ILE A 141 -4.69 -0.92 15.47
C ILE A 141 -4.93 0.56 15.72
N GLY A 142 -3.90 1.28 16.17
CA GLY A 142 -3.90 2.73 16.36
C GLY A 142 -3.10 3.47 15.31
N ASP A 143 -2.89 4.76 15.56
CA ASP A 143 -1.98 5.66 14.80
C ASP A 143 -2.32 5.80 13.30
N VAL A 144 -3.60 5.93 12.98
CA VAL A 144 -4.08 6.23 11.63
C VAL A 144 -4.82 7.56 11.61
N ALA A 145 -4.60 8.37 10.58
CA ALA A 145 -5.27 9.67 10.45
C ALA A 145 -6.79 9.49 10.30
N ASP A 146 -7.56 10.19 11.12
CA ASP A 146 -8.99 10.00 11.30
C ASP A 146 -9.84 10.32 10.06
N ASN A 147 -9.39 11.24 9.23
CA ASN A 147 -10.09 11.73 8.03
C ASN A 147 -9.47 11.29 6.71
N GLN A 148 -8.71 10.20 6.71
CA GLN A 148 -8.03 9.68 5.52
C GLN A 148 -8.40 8.22 5.23
N SER A 149 -9.70 7.90 5.27
CA SER A 149 -10.17 6.55 5.05
C SER A 149 -10.12 6.16 3.56
N TYR A 150 -10.57 7.01 2.66
CA TYR A 150 -10.84 6.68 1.26
C TYR A 150 -9.83 7.31 0.28
N PRO A 151 -9.31 6.53 -0.71
CA PRO A 151 -9.32 5.07 -0.80
C PRO A 151 -8.37 4.41 0.21
N SER A 152 -8.48 3.09 0.44
CA SER A 152 -7.58 2.38 1.36
C SER A 152 -6.17 2.28 0.80
N GLY A 153 -5.19 2.88 1.50
CA GLY A 153 -3.79 2.80 1.10
C GLY A 153 -3.14 1.43 1.31
N HIS A 154 -3.64 0.63 2.27
CA HIS A 154 -3.19 -0.76 2.44
C HIS A 154 -3.74 -1.65 1.33
N SER A 155 -5.01 -1.48 0.96
CA SER A 155 -5.60 -2.20 -0.16
C SER A 155 -4.86 -1.86 -1.47
N ALA A 156 -4.63 -0.58 -1.75
CA ALA A 156 -3.86 -0.17 -2.93
C ALA A 156 -2.46 -0.77 -2.94
N TYR A 157 -1.75 -0.76 -1.81
CA TYR A 157 -0.44 -1.40 -1.67
C TYR A 157 -0.52 -2.91 -1.94
N GLY A 158 -1.37 -3.64 -1.21
CA GLY A 158 -1.45 -5.09 -1.31
C GLY A 158 -1.76 -5.58 -2.73
N TYR A 159 -2.73 -4.94 -3.40
CA TYR A 159 -3.05 -5.28 -4.79
C TYR A 159 -1.96 -4.84 -5.77
N SER A 160 -1.28 -3.70 -5.57
CA SER A 160 -0.15 -3.32 -6.43
C SER A 160 0.99 -4.33 -6.30
N VAL A 161 1.33 -4.75 -5.08
CA VAL A 161 2.34 -5.81 -4.85
C VAL A 161 1.93 -7.10 -5.54
N ALA A 162 0.70 -7.57 -5.32
CA ALA A 162 0.23 -8.83 -5.90
C ALA A 162 0.21 -8.81 -7.43
N LEU A 163 -0.23 -7.71 -8.05
CA LEU A 163 -0.30 -7.58 -9.51
C LEU A 163 1.10 -7.53 -10.12
N VAL A 164 2.01 -6.72 -9.57
CA VAL A 164 3.39 -6.62 -10.03
C VAL A 164 4.12 -7.97 -9.88
N LEU A 165 3.98 -8.63 -8.74
CA LEU A 165 4.56 -9.96 -8.54
C LEU A 165 3.93 -11.02 -9.45
N ALA A 166 2.63 -10.91 -9.74
CA ALA A 166 1.95 -11.80 -10.69
C ALA A 166 2.41 -11.61 -12.15
N ASP A 167 2.86 -10.42 -12.51
CA ASP A 167 3.48 -10.20 -13.83
C ASP A 167 4.90 -10.81 -13.88
N MET A 168 5.64 -10.81 -12.78
CA MET A 168 6.94 -11.47 -12.66
C MET A 168 6.83 -13.00 -12.54
N VAL A 169 5.80 -13.51 -11.87
CA VAL A 169 5.56 -14.93 -11.57
C VAL A 169 4.11 -15.29 -11.84
N PRO A 170 3.69 -15.37 -13.12
CA PRO A 170 2.30 -15.66 -13.48
C PRO A 170 1.76 -16.98 -12.89
N GLU A 171 2.65 -17.92 -12.63
CA GLU A 171 2.38 -19.22 -12.02
C GLU A 171 1.81 -19.12 -10.59
N ARG A 172 1.98 -17.97 -9.93
CA ARG A 172 1.54 -17.69 -8.55
C ARG A 172 0.44 -16.63 -8.45
N ARG A 173 -0.13 -16.26 -9.60
CA ARG A 173 -1.11 -15.15 -9.66
C ARG A 173 -2.30 -15.35 -8.71
N THR A 174 -2.85 -16.55 -8.66
CA THR A 174 -4.02 -16.85 -7.84
C THR A 174 -3.72 -16.67 -6.35
N GLU A 175 -2.62 -17.23 -5.88
CA GLU A 175 -2.20 -17.16 -4.48
C GLU A 175 -1.82 -15.74 -4.07
N LEU A 176 -1.17 -14.99 -4.96
CA LEU A 176 -0.82 -13.59 -4.74
C LEU A 176 -2.06 -12.70 -4.60
N LEU A 177 -3.04 -12.87 -5.48
CA LEU A 177 -4.30 -12.11 -5.40
C LEU A 177 -5.12 -12.49 -4.17
N ALA A 178 -5.18 -13.77 -3.81
CA ALA A 178 -5.82 -14.21 -2.57
C ALA A 178 -5.16 -13.57 -1.33
N ARG A 179 -3.83 -13.46 -1.31
CA ARG A 179 -3.11 -12.77 -0.23
C ARG A 179 -3.42 -11.27 -0.19
N ALA A 180 -3.56 -10.62 -1.35
CA ALA A 180 -3.96 -9.21 -1.40
C ALA A 180 -5.39 -8.99 -0.89
N ASP A 181 -6.32 -9.91 -1.22
CA ASP A 181 -7.69 -9.89 -0.69
C ASP A 181 -7.69 -10.00 0.85
N GLU A 182 -6.93 -10.93 1.41
CA GLU A 182 -6.77 -11.09 2.86
C GLU A 182 -6.16 -9.85 3.51
N PHE A 183 -5.04 -9.35 2.95
CA PHE A 183 -4.33 -8.15 3.42
C PHE A 183 -5.25 -6.92 3.47
N ALA A 184 -6.06 -6.75 2.43
CA ALA A 184 -7.04 -5.67 2.35
C ALA A 184 -8.18 -5.88 3.36
N HIS A 185 -8.72 -7.12 3.48
CA HIS A 185 -9.81 -7.46 4.42
C HIS A 185 -9.39 -7.26 5.88
N HIS A 186 -8.13 -7.46 6.24
CA HIS A 186 -7.59 -7.20 7.57
C HIS A 186 -7.79 -5.75 8.03
N ARG A 187 -7.99 -4.81 7.10
CA ARG A 187 -8.33 -3.42 7.45
C ARG A 187 -9.77 -3.28 7.94
N MET A 188 -10.70 -4.11 7.40
CA MET A 188 -12.07 -4.22 7.91
C MET A 188 -12.10 -4.98 9.23
N THR A 189 -11.37 -6.08 9.34
CA THR A 189 -11.20 -6.83 10.60
C THR A 189 -10.73 -5.92 11.74
N CYS A 190 -9.82 -4.98 11.47
CA CYS A 190 -9.38 -3.98 12.46
C CYS A 190 -10.31 -2.76 12.58
N GLY A 191 -11.40 -2.66 11.81
CA GLY A 191 -12.37 -1.57 11.92
C GLY A 191 -11.87 -0.20 11.47
N VAL A 192 -10.84 -0.14 10.61
CA VAL A 192 -10.18 1.11 10.20
C VAL A 192 -10.51 1.55 8.78
N HIS A 193 -11.19 0.71 8.00
CA HIS A 193 -11.66 1.00 6.64
C HIS A 193 -13.03 0.38 6.38
N TYR A 194 -13.81 1.03 5.52
CA TYR A 194 -15.05 0.50 4.97
C TYR A 194 -14.79 -0.43 3.77
N ALA A 195 -15.75 -1.26 3.39
CA ALA A 195 -15.67 -2.12 2.21
C ALA A 195 -15.43 -1.31 0.93
N SER A 196 -16.10 -0.17 0.75
CA SER A 196 -15.88 0.72 -0.39
C SER A 196 -14.48 1.33 -0.43
N ASP A 197 -13.82 1.59 0.73
CA ASP A 197 -12.43 2.04 0.75
C ASP A 197 -11.49 0.96 0.19
N ILE A 198 -11.76 -0.30 0.57
CA ILE A 198 -11.00 -1.47 0.12
C ILE A 198 -11.15 -1.65 -1.40
N ALA A 199 -12.39 -1.62 -1.89
CA ALA A 199 -12.68 -1.75 -3.32
C ALA A 199 -12.04 -0.63 -4.15
N ALA A 200 -12.08 0.61 -3.65
CA ALA A 200 -11.43 1.74 -4.31
C ALA A 200 -9.90 1.64 -4.29
N GLY A 201 -9.31 1.10 -3.22
CA GLY A 201 -7.88 0.83 -3.14
C GLY A 201 -7.44 -0.21 -4.17
N ARG A 202 -8.21 -1.29 -4.36
CA ARG A 202 -7.99 -2.28 -5.42
C ARG A 202 -8.01 -1.64 -6.81
N LYS A 203 -9.06 -0.89 -7.13
CA LYS A 203 -9.17 -0.18 -8.41
C LYS A 203 -8.01 0.81 -8.64
N ALA A 204 -7.57 1.49 -7.58
CA ALA A 204 -6.39 2.35 -7.64
C ALA A 204 -5.13 1.56 -8.04
N ALA A 205 -4.91 0.39 -7.44
CA ALA A 205 -3.78 -0.49 -7.77
C ALA A 205 -3.85 -0.97 -9.22
N GLU A 206 -5.02 -1.45 -9.67
CA GLU A 206 -5.26 -1.92 -11.03
C GLU A 206 -4.92 -0.82 -12.06
N TRP A 207 -5.34 0.42 -11.81
CA TRP A 207 -5.01 1.55 -12.68
C TRP A 207 -3.52 1.88 -12.65
N LEU A 208 -2.93 1.98 -11.45
CA LEU A 208 -1.52 2.35 -11.30
C LEU A 208 -0.57 1.33 -11.93
N VAL A 209 -0.84 0.04 -11.82
CA VAL A 209 0.00 -1.00 -12.43
C VAL A 209 -0.04 -0.90 -13.95
N VAL A 210 -1.19 -0.58 -14.55
CA VAL A 210 -1.27 -0.29 -15.99
C VAL A 210 -0.42 0.92 -16.37
N GLU A 211 -0.44 1.99 -15.58
CA GLU A 211 0.37 3.19 -15.84
C GLU A 211 1.87 2.90 -15.68
N PHE A 212 2.28 2.15 -14.64
CA PHE A 212 3.66 1.69 -14.49
C PHE A 212 4.16 0.96 -15.74
N GLY A 213 3.36 0.05 -16.29
CA GLY A 213 3.71 -0.71 -17.48
C GLY A 213 3.97 0.13 -18.74
N LYS A 214 3.53 1.39 -18.79
CA LYS A 214 3.82 2.32 -19.88
C LYS A 214 5.22 2.93 -19.80
N GLU A 215 5.80 2.98 -18.60
CA GLU A 215 7.05 3.65 -18.30
C GLU A 215 8.27 2.75 -18.60
N ALA A 216 9.16 3.17 -19.47
CA ALA A 216 10.33 2.38 -19.85
C ALA A 216 11.27 2.09 -18.68
N GLY A 217 11.44 3.05 -17.76
CA GLY A 217 12.26 2.91 -16.56
C GLY A 217 11.68 1.87 -15.58
N TYR A 218 10.35 1.79 -15.47
CA TYR A 218 9.69 0.76 -14.69
C TYR A 218 9.91 -0.62 -15.31
N ARG A 219 9.64 -0.80 -16.61
CA ARG A 219 9.80 -2.10 -17.29
C ARG A 219 11.21 -2.67 -17.18
N ALA A 220 12.23 -1.80 -17.31
CA ALA A 220 13.62 -2.22 -17.14
C ALA A 220 13.91 -2.71 -15.71
N ALA A 221 13.48 -1.96 -14.70
CA ALA A 221 13.67 -2.33 -13.29
C ALA A 221 12.84 -3.57 -12.90
N GLU A 222 11.62 -3.70 -13.41
CA GLU A 222 10.76 -4.88 -13.23
C GLU A 222 11.42 -6.14 -13.80
N SER A 223 11.97 -6.08 -15.01
CA SER A 223 12.65 -7.21 -15.64
C SER A 223 13.85 -7.67 -14.84
N GLU A 224 14.65 -6.75 -14.30
CA GLU A 224 15.78 -7.07 -13.41
C GLU A 224 15.28 -7.74 -12.11
N ALA A 225 14.30 -7.16 -11.45
CA ALA A 225 13.73 -7.70 -10.21
C ALA A 225 13.08 -9.07 -10.43
N ALA A 226 12.40 -9.28 -11.58
CA ALA A 226 11.83 -10.56 -11.96
C ALA A 226 12.90 -11.64 -12.14
N GLY A 227 14.03 -11.31 -12.76
CA GLY A 227 15.16 -12.23 -12.90
C GLY A 227 15.69 -12.72 -11.55
N VAL A 228 15.88 -11.78 -10.60
CA VAL A 228 16.31 -12.10 -9.23
C VAL A 228 15.29 -12.98 -8.51
N LEU A 229 14.01 -12.62 -8.56
CA LEU A 229 12.93 -13.37 -7.89
C LEU A 229 12.83 -14.79 -8.44
N ARG A 230 12.76 -14.95 -9.76
CA ARG A 230 12.61 -16.26 -10.40
C ARG A 230 13.79 -17.18 -10.11
N ALA A 231 15.02 -16.65 -10.09
CA ALA A 231 16.19 -17.40 -9.67
C ALA A 231 16.09 -17.87 -8.21
N ALA A 232 15.65 -16.99 -7.30
CA ALA A 232 15.50 -17.32 -5.88
C ALA A 232 14.46 -18.43 -5.62
N ILE A 233 13.39 -18.48 -6.42
CA ILE A 233 12.34 -19.52 -6.31
C ILE A 233 12.51 -20.66 -7.32
N LYS A 234 13.67 -20.76 -7.97
CA LYS A 234 14.06 -21.84 -8.89
C LYS A 234 13.14 -22.01 -10.10
N LEU A 235 12.60 -20.90 -10.61
CA LEU A 235 11.83 -20.87 -11.85
C LEU A 235 12.69 -20.40 -13.03
N PRO A 236 12.41 -20.87 -14.28
CA PRO A 236 13.09 -20.37 -15.47
C PRO A 236 12.77 -18.88 -15.69
N PRO A 237 13.60 -18.13 -16.46
CA PRO A 237 13.29 -16.75 -16.84
C PRO A 237 11.88 -16.61 -17.44
N VAL A 238 11.25 -15.44 -17.28
CA VAL A 238 9.97 -15.18 -17.96
C VAL A 238 10.19 -15.28 -19.46
N PRO A 239 9.36 -16.04 -20.22
CA PRO A 239 9.45 -16.05 -21.66
C PRO A 239 9.32 -14.62 -22.21
N ALA A 240 10.18 -14.26 -23.18
CA ALA A 240 10.04 -12.99 -23.89
C ALA A 240 8.64 -12.91 -24.53
N LYS A 241 7.94 -11.78 -24.28
CA LYS A 241 6.63 -11.49 -24.92
C LYS A 241 6.83 -11.10 -26.37
#